data_450e80d38ac4340f2c8bfbd4acb06d9f
#
_entry.id   450e80d38ac4340f2c8bfbd4acb06d9f
#
_cell.length_a   1.000
_cell.length_b   1.000
_cell.length_c   1.000
_cell.angle_alpha   90.00
_cell.angle_beta   90.00
_cell.angle_gamma   90.00
#
_symmetry.space_group_name_H-M   'P 1'
#
loop_
_entity.id
_entity.type
_entity.pdbx_description
1 polymer ?
#
loop_
_entity_poly.entity_id
_entity_poly.type
_entity_poly.pdbx_seq_one_letter_code
_entity_poly.pdbx_strand_id
1 'polypeptide(L)'
;SMTALDMVLFSGIALAILNEDDLAQYWMLLSKLKASGTKLVFDMNHRPSLWRDNEAAKALYAKAFELADVVLPGLGDFNFLYGFETIDEVISYLEQFTFDEIIIKNGSDPVTVIAEGNRMTIPLTPATKVVDTTSAGDAFNGVYLGARLAGVEIEDAVQKASKCAAFVIQHRGAIVEAGT
;
A
#
# COMPACT_ATOMS: atom_id res chain seq x y z
N SER A 1 -5.64 23.40 16.42
CA SER A 1 -5.80 23.23 14.97
C SER A 1 -4.96 22.04 14.56
N MET A 2 -5.57 20.97 14.05
CA MET A 2 -4.80 19.96 13.33
C MET A 2 -4.18 20.67 12.13
N THR A 3 -2.85 20.62 12.02
CA THR A 3 -2.15 21.01 10.80
C THR A 3 -2.73 20.17 9.65
N ALA A 4 -3.12 20.82 8.56
CA ALA A 4 -3.60 20.12 7.37
C ALA A 4 -2.48 19.15 6.92
N LEU A 5 -2.84 17.87 6.79
CA LEU A 5 -1.97 16.84 6.24
C LEU A 5 -2.36 16.64 4.78
N ASP A 6 -1.37 16.60 3.90
CA ASP A 6 -1.63 16.33 2.48
C ASP A 6 -2.09 14.88 2.27
N MET A 7 -1.49 13.95 3.04
CA MET A 7 -1.71 12.51 2.87
C MET A 7 -1.48 11.76 4.20
N VAL A 8 -2.22 10.68 4.42
CA VAL A 8 -2.04 9.75 5.52
C VAL A 8 -2.04 8.33 4.99
N LEU A 9 -0.96 7.59 5.24
CA LEU A 9 -0.88 6.15 4.99
C LEU A 9 -1.34 5.39 6.23
N PHE A 10 -2.25 4.45 6.05
CA PHE A 10 -2.66 3.48 7.06
C PHE A 10 -2.63 2.07 6.49
N SER A 11 -2.55 1.06 7.34
CA SER A 11 -2.34 -0.32 6.89
C SER A 11 -3.23 -1.33 7.58
N GLY A 12 -3.33 -2.51 6.99
CA GLY A 12 -4.02 -3.65 7.58
C GLY A 12 -3.45 -4.07 8.93
N ILE A 13 -2.16 -3.81 9.20
CA ILE A 13 -1.56 -4.05 10.52
C ILE A 13 -2.23 -3.17 11.58
N ALA A 14 -2.41 -1.88 11.30
CA ALA A 14 -3.10 -0.97 12.24
C ALA A 14 -4.53 -1.45 12.53
N LEU A 15 -5.25 -1.91 11.51
CA LEU A 15 -6.61 -2.43 11.68
C LEU A 15 -6.65 -3.72 12.50
N ALA A 16 -5.62 -4.57 12.40
CA ALA A 16 -5.57 -5.85 13.07
C ALA A 16 -5.25 -5.77 14.57
N ILE A 17 -4.50 -4.75 15.00
CA ILE A 17 -4.01 -4.64 16.39
C ILE A 17 -4.89 -3.78 17.30
N LEU A 18 -5.81 -3.00 16.72
CA LEU A 18 -6.73 -2.16 17.49
C LEU A 18 -7.90 -2.99 18.02
N ASN A 19 -8.29 -2.73 19.28
CA ASN A 19 -9.54 -3.25 19.82
C ASN A 19 -10.76 -2.53 19.19
N GLU A 20 -11.97 -3.01 19.46
CA GLU A 20 -13.20 -2.48 18.84
C GLU A 20 -13.43 -0.97 19.11
N ASP A 21 -13.17 -0.52 20.34
CA ASP A 21 -13.38 0.88 20.73
C ASP A 21 -12.35 1.80 20.06
N ASP A 22 -11.08 1.39 20.05
CA ASP A 22 -10.01 2.12 19.40
C ASP A 22 -10.17 2.12 17.88
N LEU A 23 -10.63 1.01 17.31
CA LEU A 23 -10.94 0.90 15.88
C LEU A 23 -12.07 1.83 15.47
N ALA A 24 -13.12 1.96 16.30
CA ALA A 24 -14.22 2.91 16.06
C ALA A 24 -13.70 4.36 16.06
N GLN A 25 -12.84 4.73 16.99
CA GLN A 25 -12.20 6.04 17.04
C GLN A 25 -11.28 6.27 15.85
N TYR A 26 -10.54 5.23 15.42
CA TYR A 26 -9.65 5.28 14.27
C TYR A 26 -10.41 5.57 12.98
N TRP A 27 -11.54 4.89 12.75
CA TRP A 27 -12.41 5.18 11.59
C TRP A 27 -12.97 6.61 11.62
N MET A 28 -13.37 7.11 12.79
CA MET A 28 -13.80 8.49 12.93
C MET A 28 -12.68 9.49 12.61
N LEU A 29 -11.44 9.20 13.04
CA LEU A 29 -10.28 10.03 12.73
C LEU A 29 -10.01 10.06 11.22
N LEU A 30 -9.93 8.89 10.57
CA LEU A 30 -9.71 8.80 9.12
C LEU A 30 -10.79 9.54 8.35
N SER A 31 -12.07 9.39 8.73
CA SER A 31 -13.18 10.10 8.09
C SER A 31 -13.08 11.63 8.26
N LYS A 32 -12.64 12.11 9.43
CA LYS A 32 -12.40 13.55 9.66
C LYS A 32 -11.23 14.08 8.82
N LEU A 33 -10.14 13.30 8.70
CA LEU A 33 -9.01 13.65 7.86
C LEU A 33 -9.43 13.75 6.39
N LYS A 34 -10.15 12.76 5.88
CA LYS A 34 -10.69 12.80 4.52
C LYS A 34 -11.60 14.02 4.29
N ALA A 35 -12.51 14.30 5.23
CA ALA A 35 -13.38 15.46 5.15
C ALA A 35 -12.64 16.81 5.19
N SER A 36 -11.42 16.85 5.74
CA SER A 36 -10.54 18.03 5.73
C SER A 36 -9.66 18.15 4.48
N GLY A 37 -9.81 17.24 3.51
CA GLY A 37 -9.05 17.23 2.25
C GLY A 37 -7.75 16.42 2.30
N THR A 38 -7.47 15.72 3.39
CA THR A 38 -6.32 14.79 3.48
C THR A 38 -6.57 13.57 2.60
N LYS A 39 -5.65 13.23 1.71
CA LYS A 39 -5.70 11.98 0.95
C LYS A 39 -5.42 10.79 1.85
N LEU A 40 -6.28 9.78 1.80
CA LEU A 40 -6.10 8.55 2.56
C LEU A 40 -5.52 7.46 1.66
N VAL A 41 -4.43 6.88 2.12
CA VAL A 41 -3.71 5.81 1.43
C VAL A 41 -3.80 4.54 2.25
N PHE A 42 -4.22 3.45 1.63
CA PHE A 42 -4.32 2.15 2.30
C PHE A 42 -3.36 1.13 1.71
N ASP A 43 -2.53 0.54 2.58
CA ASP A 43 -1.72 -0.64 2.27
C ASP A 43 -2.29 -1.85 3.03
N MET A 44 -2.72 -2.89 2.30
CA MET A 44 -3.25 -4.11 2.93
C MET A 44 -2.25 -4.72 3.90
N ASN A 45 -1.00 -4.84 3.49
CA ASN A 45 0.12 -5.37 4.30
C ASN A 45 -0.34 -6.51 5.22
N HIS A 46 -1.00 -7.52 4.64
CA HIS A 46 -1.69 -8.57 5.39
C HIS A 46 -0.69 -9.42 6.18
N ARG A 47 -1.01 -9.62 7.46
CA ARG A 47 -0.22 -10.47 8.38
C ARG A 47 -1.17 -11.49 9.01
N PRO A 48 -1.26 -12.72 8.47
CA PRO A 48 -2.22 -13.72 8.93
C PRO A 48 -2.22 -13.94 10.45
N SER A 49 -1.06 -13.87 11.08
CA SER A 49 -0.90 -14.07 12.53
C SER A 49 -1.55 -13.00 13.41
N LEU A 50 -1.92 -11.85 12.85
CA LEU A 50 -2.56 -10.75 13.58
C LEU A 50 -4.09 -10.82 13.52
N TRP A 51 -4.66 -11.66 12.66
CA TRP A 51 -6.09 -11.74 12.45
C TRP A 51 -6.69 -12.97 13.11
N ARG A 52 -7.88 -12.81 13.69
CA ARG A 52 -8.65 -13.93 14.23
C ARG A 52 -9.02 -14.94 13.13
N ASP A 53 -9.46 -14.41 11.99
CA ASP A 53 -9.83 -15.18 10.80
C ASP A 53 -9.83 -14.26 9.55
N ASN A 54 -9.87 -14.89 8.37
CA ASN A 54 -9.82 -14.15 7.10
C ASN A 54 -11.07 -13.30 6.85
N GLU A 55 -12.24 -13.70 7.34
CA GLU A 55 -13.49 -12.96 7.12
C GLU A 55 -13.48 -11.64 7.91
N ALA A 56 -12.93 -11.65 9.14
CA ALA A 56 -12.72 -10.43 9.90
C ALA A 56 -11.77 -9.45 9.16
N ALA A 57 -10.67 -9.97 8.58
CA ALA A 57 -9.76 -9.17 7.78
C ALA A 57 -10.46 -8.57 6.54
N LYS A 58 -11.17 -9.40 5.77
CA LYS A 58 -11.89 -8.96 4.56
C LYS A 58 -12.91 -7.87 4.86
N ALA A 59 -13.68 -8.00 5.95
CA ALA A 59 -14.68 -7.00 6.34
C ALA A 59 -14.05 -5.62 6.63
N LEU A 60 -12.91 -5.58 7.34
CA LEU A 60 -12.22 -4.33 7.64
C LEU A 60 -11.49 -3.77 6.41
N TYR A 61 -10.99 -4.63 5.53
CA TYR A 61 -10.37 -4.17 4.27
C TYR A 61 -11.39 -3.58 3.31
N ALA A 62 -12.59 -4.17 3.19
CA ALA A 62 -13.65 -3.57 2.39
C ALA A 62 -13.97 -2.14 2.86
N LYS A 63 -14.09 -1.93 4.18
CA LYS A 63 -14.29 -0.60 4.76
C LYS A 63 -13.10 0.34 4.53
N ALA A 64 -11.87 -0.19 4.55
CA ALA A 64 -10.68 0.60 4.24
C ALA A 64 -10.66 1.02 2.77
N PHE A 65 -11.03 0.13 1.84
CA PHE A 65 -11.13 0.43 0.42
C PHE A 65 -12.21 1.49 0.13
N GLU A 66 -13.37 1.45 0.80
CA GLU A 66 -14.40 2.49 0.67
C GLU A 66 -13.91 3.88 1.08
N LEU A 67 -12.96 3.93 2.01
CA LEU A 67 -12.47 5.18 2.57
C LEU A 67 -11.22 5.70 1.85
N ALA A 68 -10.38 4.84 1.31
CA ALA A 68 -9.10 5.20 0.72
C ALA A 68 -9.26 5.95 -0.63
N ASP A 69 -8.34 6.88 -0.89
CA ASP A 69 -8.18 7.54 -2.19
C ASP A 69 -7.11 6.85 -3.05
N VAL A 70 -6.11 6.26 -2.40
CA VAL A 70 -5.02 5.51 -3.03
C VAL A 70 -4.84 4.18 -2.33
N VAL A 71 -4.60 3.11 -3.09
CA VAL A 71 -4.36 1.78 -2.51
C VAL A 71 -3.11 1.14 -3.08
N LEU A 72 -2.36 0.45 -2.20
CA LEU A 72 -1.09 -0.21 -2.53
C LEU A 72 -1.13 -1.72 -2.20
N PRO A 73 -2.07 -2.48 -2.79
CA PRO A 73 -2.19 -3.89 -2.49
C PRO A 73 -1.02 -4.73 -3.04
N GLY A 74 -0.79 -5.88 -2.41
CA GLY A 74 0.04 -6.96 -2.95
C GLY A 74 -0.82 -8.07 -3.56
N LEU A 75 -0.44 -8.61 -4.73
CA LEU A 75 -1.11 -9.79 -5.29
C LEU A 75 -1.09 -10.96 -4.29
N GLY A 76 0.02 -11.13 -3.56
CA GLY A 76 0.14 -12.17 -2.53
C GLY A 76 -0.89 -12.04 -1.40
N ASP A 77 -1.25 -10.82 -0.98
CA ASP A 77 -2.28 -10.57 0.02
C ASP A 77 -3.67 -10.99 -0.50
N PHE A 78 -3.96 -10.66 -1.75
CA PHE A 78 -5.20 -11.06 -2.41
C PHE A 78 -5.26 -12.57 -2.67
N ASN A 79 -4.15 -13.19 -3.08
CA ASN A 79 -4.06 -14.63 -3.24
C ASN A 79 -4.37 -15.34 -1.91
N PHE A 80 -3.77 -14.91 -0.81
CA PHE A 80 -3.98 -15.49 0.50
C PHE A 80 -5.43 -15.36 0.98
N LEU A 81 -6.04 -14.18 0.82
CA LEU A 81 -7.37 -13.88 1.37
C LEU A 81 -8.52 -14.32 0.47
N TYR A 82 -8.38 -14.17 -0.84
CA TYR A 82 -9.46 -14.33 -1.80
C TYR A 82 -9.19 -15.44 -2.82
N GLY A 83 -7.98 -16.01 -2.84
CA GLY A 83 -7.58 -17.02 -3.82
C GLY A 83 -7.32 -16.47 -5.22
N PHE A 84 -7.12 -15.13 -5.37
CA PHE A 84 -6.83 -14.53 -6.66
C PHE A 84 -5.40 -14.83 -7.08
N GLU A 85 -5.22 -15.27 -8.32
CA GLU A 85 -3.93 -15.65 -8.86
C GLU A 85 -3.37 -14.61 -9.86
N THR A 86 -4.23 -13.71 -10.32
CA THR A 86 -3.89 -12.74 -11.36
C THR A 86 -4.15 -11.30 -10.94
N ILE A 87 -3.41 -10.38 -11.58
CA ILE A 87 -3.63 -8.93 -11.42
C ILE A 87 -5.04 -8.54 -11.89
N ASP A 88 -5.56 -9.19 -12.92
CA ASP A 88 -6.88 -8.89 -13.48
C ASP A 88 -8.02 -9.23 -12.50
N GLU A 89 -7.88 -10.32 -11.73
CA GLU A 89 -8.85 -10.64 -10.66
C GLU A 89 -8.81 -9.60 -9.54
N VAL A 90 -7.62 -9.12 -9.17
CA VAL A 90 -7.47 -8.03 -8.18
C VAL A 90 -8.13 -6.75 -8.69
N ILE A 91 -7.89 -6.38 -9.95
CA ILE A 91 -8.48 -5.20 -10.59
C ILE A 91 -10.01 -5.33 -10.57
N SER A 92 -10.55 -6.46 -11.05
CA SER A 92 -12.01 -6.69 -11.11
C SER A 92 -12.66 -6.60 -9.72
N TYR A 93 -11.97 -7.06 -8.68
CA TYR A 93 -12.45 -6.90 -7.31
C TYR A 93 -12.45 -5.43 -6.86
N LEU A 94 -11.40 -4.68 -7.21
CA LEU A 94 -11.24 -3.28 -6.79
C LEU A 94 -12.13 -2.31 -7.56
N GLU A 95 -12.65 -2.68 -8.74
CA GLU A 95 -13.56 -1.86 -9.56
C GLU A 95 -14.89 -1.51 -8.85
N GLN A 96 -15.27 -2.23 -7.81
CA GLN A 96 -16.44 -1.88 -6.99
C GLN A 96 -16.23 -0.64 -6.10
N PHE A 97 -15.00 -0.18 -5.95
CA PHE A 97 -14.61 1.00 -5.18
C PHE A 97 -14.11 2.12 -6.10
N THR A 98 -13.92 3.31 -5.55
CA THR A 98 -13.41 4.45 -6.32
C THR A 98 -12.08 4.91 -5.74
N PHE A 99 -11.03 4.92 -6.57
CA PHE A 99 -9.69 5.34 -6.19
C PHE A 99 -9.14 6.35 -7.20
N ASP A 100 -8.26 7.24 -6.72
CA ASP A 100 -7.43 8.09 -7.59
C ASP A 100 -6.30 7.27 -8.22
N GLU A 101 -5.67 6.37 -7.42
CA GLU A 101 -4.58 5.50 -7.86
C GLU A 101 -4.67 4.11 -7.20
N ILE A 102 -4.41 3.06 -7.98
CA ILE A 102 -4.24 1.69 -7.51
C ILE A 102 -2.85 1.22 -7.91
N ILE A 103 -2.01 0.80 -6.96
CA ILE A 103 -0.64 0.35 -7.20
C ILE A 103 -0.53 -1.11 -6.75
N ILE A 104 -0.65 -2.06 -7.69
CA ILE A 104 -0.62 -3.49 -7.39
C ILE A 104 0.80 -4.02 -7.50
N LYS A 105 1.33 -4.47 -6.36
CA LYS A 105 2.69 -5.04 -6.23
C LYS A 105 2.63 -6.57 -6.41
N ASN A 106 3.62 -7.14 -7.09
CA ASN A 106 3.74 -8.59 -7.28
C ASN A 106 5.20 -9.07 -7.10
N GLY A 107 5.70 -8.97 -5.87
CA GLY A 107 7.06 -9.38 -5.56
C GLY A 107 8.11 -8.64 -6.39
N SER A 108 8.87 -9.37 -7.22
CA SER A 108 9.88 -8.83 -8.14
C SER A 108 9.35 -8.55 -9.55
N ASP A 109 8.10 -8.91 -9.82
CA ASP A 109 7.48 -8.68 -11.12
C ASP A 109 7.12 -7.20 -11.32
N PRO A 110 6.80 -6.77 -12.54
CA PRO A 110 6.38 -5.40 -12.80
C PRO A 110 5.18 -4.98 -11.93
N VAL A 111 5.21 -3.74 -11.48
CA VAL A 111 4.08 -3.13 -10.76
C VAL A 111 3.02 -2.72 -11.77
N THR A 112 1.77 -3.02 -11.49
CA THR A 112 0.63 -2.49 -12.24
C THR A 112 0.06 -1.28 -11.52
N VAL A 113 -0.03 -0.15 -12.23
CA VAL A 113 -0.65 1.08 -11.72
C VAL A 113 -1.88 1.40 -12.56
N ILE A 114 -2.96 1.75 -11.88
CA ILE A 114 -4.19 2.26 -12.50
C ILE A 114 -4.42 3.66 -11.95
N ALA A 115 -4.46 4.64 -12.82
CA ALA A 115 -4.72 6.02 -12.49
C ALA A 115 -5.38 6.73 -13.68
N GLU A 116 -6.33 7.64 -13.42
CA GLU A 116 -7.02 8.40 -14.46
C GLU A 116 -7.62 7.53 -15.59
N GLY A 117 -8.10 6.33 -15.22
CA GLY A 117 -8.65 5.35 -16.17
C GLY A 117 -7.62 4.63 -17.04
N ASN A 118 -6.33 4.89 -16.86
CA ASN A 118 -5.25 4.23 -17.60
C ASN A 118 -4.59 3.13 -16.76
N ARG A 119 -4.26 2.01 -17.41
CA ARG A 119 -3.46 0.93 -16.83
C ARG A 119 -2.04 0.99 -17.37
N MET A 120 -1.08 0.99 -16.48
CA MET A 120 0.35 0.97 -16.77
C MET A 120 0.99 -0.25 -16.11
N THR A 121 1.92 -0.91 -16.81
CA THR A 121 2.74 -1.99 -16.25
C THR A 121 4.19 -1.54 -16.30
N ILE A 122 4.77 -1.33 -15.13
CA ILE A 122 6.08 -0.68 -14.98
C ILE A 122 7.08 -1.67 -14.39
N PRO A 123 8.17 -2.00 -15.11
CA PRO A 123 9.18 -2.91 -14.61
C PRO A 123 9.91 -2.34 -13.40
N LEU A 124 10.28 -3.22 -12.47
CA LEU A 124 11.05 -2.86 -11.29
C LEU A 124 12.56 -2.89 -11.57
N THR A 125 13.30 -2.07 -10.81
CA THR A 125 14.76 -2.17 -10.77
C THR A 125 15.16 -3.47 -10.06
N PRO A 126 15.91 -4.38 -10.71
CA PRO A 126 16.31 -5.63 -10.06
C PRO A 126 17.33 -5.37 -8.96
N ALA A 127 17.20 -6.08 -7.84
CA ALA A 127 18.23 -6.10 -6.82
C ALA A 127 19.38 -7.02 -7.26
N THR A 128 20.62 -6.63 -6.99
CA THR A 128 21.81 -7.47 -7.29
C THR A 128 21.95 -8.63 -6.32
N LYS A 129 21.39 -8.49 -5.12
CA LYS A 129 21.41 -9.49 -4.05
C LYS A 129 20.15 -9.32 -3.18
N VAL A 130 19.55 -10.42 -2.78
CA VAL A 130 18.45 -10.44 -1.81
C VAL A 130 18.97 -11.05 -0.50
N VAL A 131 18.94 -10.26 0.57
CA VAL A 131 19.38 -10.66 1.91
C VAL A 131 18.18 -10.73 2.86
N ASP A 132 17.31 -9.72 2.82
CA ASP A 132 16.13 -9.62 3.68
C ASP A 132 15.06 -8.80 2.97
N THR A 133 13.87 -9.34 2.79
CA THR A 133 12.75 -8.65 2.15
C THR A 133 11.88 -7.85 3.13
N THR A 134 12.23 -7.87 4.42
CA THR A 134 11.56 -7.05 5.44
C THR A 134 11.60 -5.58 5.01
N SER A 135 10.49 -4.89 5.15
CA SER A 135 10.34 -3.47 4.78
C SER A 135 10.53 -3.11 3.29
N ALA A 136 10.66 -4.07 2.38
CA ALA A 136 10.69 -3.77 0.95
C ALA A 136 9.44 -2.99 0.49
N GLY A 137 8.27 -3.45 0.93
CA GLY A 137 6.98 -2.79 0.67
C GLY A 137 6.90 -1.41 1.30
N ASP A 138 7.33 -1.26 2.55
CA ASP A 138 7.32 0.03 3.26
C ASP A 138 8.25 1.04 2.59
N ALA A 139 9.45 0.61 2.20
CA ALA A 139 10.42 1.45 1.47
C ALA A 139 9.88 1.88 0.11
N PHE A 140 9.27 0.95 -0.63
CA PHE A 140 8.60 1.27 -1.89
C PHE A 140 7.47 2.29 -1.67
N ASN A 141 6.56 2.01 -0.76
CA ASN A 141 5.40 2.86 -0.49
C ASN A 141 5.82 4.27 -0.08
N GLY A 142 6.78 4.40 0.86
CA GLY A 142 7.26 5.69 1.34
C GLY A 142 7.85 6.56 0.23
N VAL A 143 8.71 5.98 -0.62
CA VAL A 143 9.33 6.72 -1.73
C VAL A 143 8.33 7.03 -2.83
N TYR A 144 7.44 6.08 -3.17
CA TYR A 144 6.39 6.31 -4.16
C TYR A 144 5.50 7.48 -3.77
N LEU A 145 4.92 7.42 -2.57
CA LEU A 145 4.01 8.45 -2.08
C LEU A 145 4.70 9.81 -1.93
N GLY A 146 5.92 9.84 -1.41
CA GLY A 146 6.70 11.08 -1.32
C GLY A 146 6.99 11.70 -2.69
N ALA A 147 7.31 10.88 -3.70
CA ALA A 147 7.53 11.34 -5.06
C ALA A 147 6.21 11.88 -5.67
N ARG A 148 5.08 11.19 -5.48
CA ARG A 148 3.76 11.64 -5.97
C ARG A 148 3.33 12.96 -5.31
N LEU A 149 3.57 13.13 -4.01
CA LEU A 149 3.34 14.40 -3.31
C LEU A 149 4.20 15.54 -3.86
N ALA A 150 5.42 15.24 -4.33
CA ALA A 150 6.31 16.21 -4.98
C ALA A 150 5.96 16.47 -6.46
N GLY A 151 4.87 15.91 -6.98
CA GLY A 151 4.44 16.09 -8.37
C GLY A 151 5.24 15.29 -9.40
N VAL A 152 5.96 14.23 -8.97
CA VAL A 152 6.69 13.35 -9.87
C VAL A 152 5.71 12.44 -10.61
N GLU A 153 5.90 12.26 -11.91
CA GLU A 153 5.10 11.35 -12.74
C GLU A 153 5.14 9.91 -12.25
N ILE A 154 4.06 9.15 -12.52
CA ILE A 154 3.85 7.79 -11.97
C ILE A 154 5.02 6.87 -12.29
N GLU A 155 5.46 6.82 -13.55
CA GLU A 155 6.54 5.94 -13.97
C GLU A 155 7.85 6.25 -13.23
N ASP A 156 8.22 7.52 -13.14
CA ASP A 156 9.40 7.96 -12.41
C ASP A 156 9.30 7.72 -10.90
N ALA A 157 8.10 7.89 -10.33
CA ALA A 157 7.83 7.60 -8.92
C ALA A 157 8.01 6.11 -8.62
N VAL A 158 7.49 5.21 -9.49
CA VAL A 158 7.69 3.76 -9.39
C VAL A 158 9.17 3.41 -9.51
N GLN A 159 9.91 4.00 -10.46
CA GLN A 159 11.34 3.74 -10.62
C GLN A 159 12.17 4.17 -9.40
N LYS A 160 11.86 5.32 -8.81
CA LYS A 160 12.50 5.78 -7.56
C LYS A 160 12.20 4.84 -6.40
N ALA A 161 10.94 4.45 -6.23
CA ALA A 161 10.48 3.53 -5.20
C ALA A 161 11.12 2.14 -5.34
N SER A 162 11.17 1.62 -6.57
CA SER A 162 11.80 0.36 -6.91
C SER A 162 13.30 0.33 -6.58
N LYS A 163 14.03 1.39 -6.92
CA LYS A 163 15.46 1.52 -6.56
C LYS A 163 15.68 1.51 -5.05
N CYS A 164 14.83 2.21 -4.29
CA CYS A 164 14.91 2.20 -2.84
C CYS A 164 14.62 0.81 -2.26
N ALA A 165 13.55 0.16 -2.70
CA ALA A 165 13.22 -1.20 -2.28
C ALA A 165 14.35 -2.18 -2.63
N ALA A 166 14.90 -2.11 -3.85
CA ALA A 166 16.02 -2.93 -4.27
C ALA A 166 17.29 -2.70 -3.43
N PHE A 167 17.52 -1.48 -2.96
CA PHE A 167 18.61 -1.18 -2.02
C PHE A 167 18.34 -1.79 -0.64
N VAL A 168 17.16 -1.58 -0.07
CA VAL A 168 16.81 -2.07 1.27
C VAL A 168 16.95 -3.58 1.38
N ILE A 169 16.45 -4.35 0.41
CA ILE A 169 16.48 -5.83 0.46
C ILE A 169 17.88 -6.44 0.37
N GLN A 170 18.92 -5.65 0.09
CA GLN A 170 20.32 -6.09 0.10
C GLN A 170 20.94 -6.05 1.50
N HIS A 171 20.19 -5.55 2.50
CA HIS A 171 20.65 -5.39 3.88
C HIS A 171 19.75 -6.17 4.84
N ARG A 172 20.20 -6.39 6.09
CA ARG A 172 19.39 -7.02 7.13
C ARG A 172 18.62 -5.97 7.92
N GLY A 173 17.37 -6.30 8.25
CA GLY A 173 16.51 -5.51 9.12
C GLY A 173 15.73 -4.41 8.36
N ALA A 174 14.84 -3.75 9.11
CA ALA A 174 13.89 -2.79 8.56
C ALA A 174 14.47 -1.39 8.34
N ILE A 175 15.57 -1.04 9.03
CA ILE A 175 16.22 0.26 8.96
C ILE A 175 17.62 0.06 8.39
N VAL A 176 17.85 0.68 7.25
CA VAL A 176 19.15 0.62 6.55
C VAL A 176 19.75 2.00 6.55
N GLU A 177 20.98 2.14 7.06
CA GLU A 177 21.71 3.39 6.98
C GLU A 177 22.06 3.67 5.50
N ALA A 178 21.63 4.84 5.02
CA ALA A 178 22.10 5.33 3.72
C ALA A 178 23.62 5.54 3.84
N GLY A 179 24.39 4.74 3.11
CA GLY A 179 25.84 4.90 3.05
C GLY A 179 26.17 6.32 2.59
N THR A 180 27.04 6.99 3.34
CA THR A 180 27.68 8.26 2.99
C THR A 180 28.63 8.06 1.82
#